data_f4014d62e3cc3ee3856c4ba976c829d7
#
_entry.id   f4014d62e3cc3ee3856c4ba976c829d7
#
_cell.length_a   1.000
_cell.length_b   1.000
_cell.length_c   1.000
_cell.angle_alpha   90.00
_cell.angle_beta   90.00
_cell.angle_gamma   90.00
#
_symmetry.space_group_name_H-M   'P 1'
#
loop_
_entity.id
_entity.type
_entity.pdbx_description
1 polymer ?
#
loop_
_entity_poly.entity_id
_entity_poly.type
_entity_poly.pdbx_seq_one_letter_code
_entity_poly.pdbx_strand_id
1 'polypeptide(L)'
;LWDEVKDSLGKSGLDLSGGQQQRLCIARALAVEPTVILMDEPAASLDPIATLRIEDLIHKLSENYTIVIVTHNMQQAGRVSDYTAFFYTDETRTGQLVEFDETKTLFTNPSDQRTEDYITGRFG
;
A
#
# COMPACT_ATOMS: atom_id res chain seq x y z
N LEU A 1 -0.21 10.55 -15.02
CA LEU A 1 1.06 11.23 -14.74
C LEU A 1 1.62 11.92 -15.98
N TRP A 2 1.67 11.26 -17.13
CA TRP A 2 2.29 11.81 -18.35
C TRP A 2 1.78 13.22 -18.70
N ASP A 3 0.48 13.42 -18.75
CA ASP A 3 -0.12 14.72 -19.08
C ASP A 3 0.20 15.83 -18.07
N GLU A 4 0.58 15.45 -16.85
CA GLU A 4 0.96 16.39 -15.79
C GLU A 4 2.43 16.81 -15.86
N VAL A 5 3.32 15.98 -16.45
CA VAL A 5 4.77 16.18 -16.39
C VAL A 5 5.48 16.28 -17.74
N LYS A 6 4.80 15.98 -18.85
CA LYS A 6 5.39 15.95 -20.21
C LYS A 6 6.13 17.23 -20.59
N ASP A 7 5.64 18.39 -20.12
CA ASP A 7 6.24 19.69 -20.39
C ASP A 7 7.32 20.09 -19.35
N SER A 8 7.65 19.20 -18.45
CA SER A 8 8.60 19.43 -17.34
C SER A 8 9.73 18.40 -17.26
N LEU A 9 9.96 17.63 -18.33
CA LEU A 9 10.96 16.54 -18.35
C LEU A 9 12.41 17.00 -18.09
N GLY A 10 12.71 18.25 -18.34
CA GLY A 10 14.03 18.84 -18.06
C GLY A 10 14.22 19.36 -16.62
N LYS A 11 13.18 19.27 -15.79
CA LYS A 11 13.22 19.73 -14.40
C LYS A 11 13.63 18.60 -13.45
N SER A 12 14.03 18.97 -12.23
CA SER A 12 14.30 17.97 -11.19
C SER A 12 13.02 17.24 -10.80
N GLY A 13 13.10 15.93 -10.63
CA GLY A 13 11.99 15.13 -10.07
C GLY A 13 11.62 15.54 -8.64
N LEU A 14 12.51 16.22 -7.92
CA LEU A 14 12.25 16.76 -6.59
C LEU A 14 11.32 17.99 -6.61
N ASP A 15 11.13 18.62 -7.76
CA ASP A 15 10.19 19.74 -7.93
C ASP A 15 8.74 19.27 -8.11
N LEU A 16 8.52 17.95 -8.24
CA LEU A 16 7.21 17.34 -8.33
C LEU A 16 6.52 17.29 -6.97
N SER A 17 5.19 17.32 -6.96
CA SER A 17 4.42 17.05 -5.73
C SER A 17 4.67 15.64 -5.21
N GLY A 18 4.45 15.39 -3.91
CA GLY A 18 4.65 14.06 -3.31
C GLY A 18 3.92 12.95 -4.05
N GLY A 19 2.65 13.17 -4.41
CA GLY A 19 1.88 12.19 -5.20
C GLY A 19 2.39 11.99 -6.63
N GLN A 20 2.98 13.02 -7.26
CA GLN A 20 3.63 12.88 -8.56
C GLN A 20 4.95 12.12 -8.45
N GLN A 21 5.74 12.40 -7.40
CA GLN A 21 6.98 11.66 -7.11
C GLN A 21 6.70 10.17 -6.90
N GLN A 22 5.67 9.86 -6.11
CA GLN A 22 5.26 8.46 -5.85
C GLN A 22 4.87 7.75 -7.14
N ARG A 23 4.03 8.38 -7.98
CA ARG A 23 3.65 7.80 -9.28
C ARG A 23 4.84 7.67 -10.24
N LEU A 24 5.81 8.58 -10.17
CA LEU A 24 7.06 8.46 -10.93
C LEU A 24 7.90 7.26 -10.46
N CYS A 25 7.98 7.03 -9.16
CA CYS A 25 8.66 5.84 -8.61
C CYS A 25 8.00 4.55 -9.07
N ILE A 26 6.66 4.49 -9.08
CA ILE A 26 5.91 3.35 -9.60
C ILE A 26 6.19 3.16 -11.11
N ALA A 27 6.16 4.24 -11.90
CA ALA A 27 6.47 4.17 -13.33
C ALA A 27 7.89 3.66 -13.60
N ARG A 28 8.87 4.04 -12.78
CA ARG A 28 10.25 3.50 -12.87
C ARG A 28 10.31 2.00 -12.56
N ALA A 29 9.56 1.54 -11.57
CA ALA A 29 9.48 0.11 -11.24
C ALA A 29 8.84 -0.69 -12.38
N LEU A 30 7.81 -0.14 -13.03
CA LEU A 30 7.13 -0.77 -14.16
C LEU A 30 7.99 -0.83 -15.44
N ALA A 31 8.95 0.08 -15.61
CA ALA A 31 9.78 0.16 -16.82
C ALA A 31 10.66 -1.08 -17.06
N VAL A 32 10.88 -1.92 -16.04
CA VAL A 32 11.62 -3.18 -16.15
C VAL A 32 10.70 -4.41 -16.32
N GLU A 33 9.41 -4.19 -16.53
CA GLU A 33 8.37 -5.22 -16.73
C GLU A 33 8.40 -6.32 -15.65
N PRO A 34 8.26 -5.97 -14.36
CA PRO A 34 8.35 -6.94 -13.27
C PRO A 34 7.12 -7.86 -13.27
N THR A 35 7.25 -9.07 -12.71
CA THR A 35 6.09 -9.95 -12.44
C THR A 35 5.43 -9.62 -11.09
N VAL A 36 6.19 -9.10 -10.14
CA VAL A 36 5.75 -8.72 -8.80
C VAL A 36 6.23 -7.31 -8.48
N ILE A 37 5.35 -6.49 -7.92
CA ILE A 37 5.66 -5.14 -7.46
C ILE A 37 5.56 -5.11 -5.94
N LEU A 38 6.63 -4.66 -5.28
CA LEU A 38 6.66 -4.46 -3.83
C LEU A 38 6.51 -2.97 -3.53
N MET A 39 5.56 -2.62 -2.67
CA MET A 39 5.30 -1.24 -2.25
C MET A 39 5.38 -1.16 -0.73
N ASP A 40 6.23 -0.28 -0.24
CA ASP A 40 6.38 0.01 1.18
C ASP A 40 5.75 1.37 1.47
N GLU A 41 4.69 1.38 2.26
CA GLU A 41 3.91 2.58 2.64
C GLU A 41 3.59 3.52 1.44
N PRO A 42 2.94 3.03 0.36
CA PRO A 42 2.86 3.76 -0.91
C PRO A 42 2.08 5.08 -0.84
N ALA A 43 1.31 5.32 0.21
CA ALA A 43 0.56 6.56 0.42
C ALA A 43 1.00 7.34 1.67
N ALA A 44 2.11 6.95 2.31
CA ALA A 44 2.61 7.67 3.48
C ALA A 44 2.90 9.14 3.14
N SER A 45 2.49 10.03 4.02
CA SER A 45 2.70 11.48 3.89
C SER A 45 2.03 12.14 2.68
N LEU A 46 1.08 11.47 2.03
CA LEU A 46 0.28 12.05 0.96
C LEU A 46 -1.01 12.67 1.52
N ASP A 47 -1.49 13.72 0.86
CA ASP A 47 -2.83 14.24 1.12
C ASP A 47 -3.92 13.24 0.68
N PRO A 48 -5.16 13.37 1.16
CA PRO A 48 -6.22 12.41 0.85
C PRO A 48 -6.50 12.25 -0.64
N ILE A 49 -6.38 13.31 -1.44
CA ILE A 49 -6.63 13.27 -2.89
C ILE A 49 -5.52 12.49 -3.59
N ALA A 50 -4.26 12.76 -3.22
CA ALA A 50 -3.12 12.03 -3.76
C ALA A 50 -3.15 10.55 -3.35
N THR A 51 -3.57 10.24 -2.11
CA THR A 51 -3.78 8.88 -1.62
C THR A 51 -4.77 8.12 -2.50
N LEU A 52 -5.95 8.68 -2.75
CA LEU A 52 -6.96 8.05 -3.62
C LEU A 52 -6.41 7.77 -5.03
N ARG A 53 -5.64 8.70 -5.59
CA ARG A 53 -5.01 8.49 -6.92
C ARG A 53 -4.00 7.33 -6.93
N ILE A 54 -3.28 7.12 -5.83
CA ILE A 54 -2.38 5.97 -5.69
C ILE A 54 -3.20 4.68 -5.55
N GLU A 55 -4.26 4.67 -4.76
CA GLU A 55 -5.15 3.52 -4.60
C GLU A 55 -5.81 3.13 -5.93
N ASP A 56 -6.33 4.09 -6.69
CA ASP A 56 -6.87 3.86 -8.04
C ASP A 56 -5.80 3.29 -9.00
N LEU A 57 -4.56 3.75 -8.88
CA LEU A 57 -3.45 3.23 -9.67
C LEU A 57 -3.12 1.79 -9.27
N ILE A 58 -3.10 1.47 -7.99
CA ILE A 58 -2.88 0.11 -7.48
C ILE A 58 -3.94 -0.84 -8.04
N HIS A 59 -5.23 -0.48 -8.00
CA HIS A 59 -6.31 -1.29 -8.58
C HIS A 59 -6.11 -1.56 -10.08
N LYS A 60 -5.72 -0.55 -10.86
CA LYS A 60 -5.45 -0.73 -12.29
C LYS A 60 -4.24 -1.63 -12.55
N LEU A 61 -3.20 -1.51 -11.73
CA LEU A 61 -2.00 -2.34 -11.86
C LEU A 61 -2.25 -3.79 -11.44
N SER A 62 -3.12 -4.04 -10.45
CA SER A 62 -3.43 -5.39 -9.98
C SER A 62 -4.11 -6.27 -11.04
N GLU A 63 -4.67 -5.67 -12.09
CA GLU A 63 -5.20 -6.42 -13.25
C GLU A 63 -4.10 -7.19 -14.02
N ASN A 64 -2.85 -6.74 -13.96
CA ASN A 64 -1.74 -7.28 -14.75
C ASN A 64 -0.52 -7.67 -13.93
N TYR A 65 -0.43 -7.24 -12.66
CA TYR A 65 0.72 -7.46 -11.80
C TYR A 65 0.30 -8.03 -10.45
N THR A 66 1.12 -8.88 -9.89
CA THR A 66 1.02 -9.23 -8.47
C THR A 66 1.62 -8.10 -7.65
N ILE A 67 0.84 -7.54 -6.72
CA ILE A 67 1.28 -6.42 -5.89
C ILE A 67 1.32 -6.86 -4.43
N VAL A 68 2.44 -6.60 -3.77
CA VAL A 68 2.60 -6.80 -2.32
C VAL A 68 2.82 -5.43 -1.68
N ILE A 69 1.96 -5.08 -0.73
CA ILE A 69 1.98 -3.78 -0.04
C ILE A 69 2.27 -4.02 1.43
N VAL A 70 3.24 -3.28 1.97
CA VAL A 70 3.42 -3.14 3.41
C VAL A 70 2.83 -1.81 3.83
N THR A 71 1.91 -1.81 4.77
CA THR A 71 1.31 -0.59 5.32
C THR A 71 0.83 -0.81 6.75
N HIS A 72 0.89 0.24 7.56
CA HIS A 72 0.24 0.29 8.87
C HIS A 72 -1.17 0.92 8.79
N ASN A 73 -1.56 1.40 7.60
CA ASN A 73 -2.88 1.99 7.38
C ASN A 73 -3.91 0.91 7.03
N MET A 74 -4.66 0.46 8.04
CA MET A 74 -5.69 -0.56 7.89
C MET A 74 -6.79 -0.18 6.89
N GLN A 75 -7.16 1.10 6.83
CA GLN A 75 -8.17 1.56 5.87
C GLN A 75 -7.66 1.42 4.44
N GLN A 76 -6.40 1.72 4.19
CA GLN A 76 -5.77 1.48 2.89
C GLN A 76 -5.75 -0.02 2.58
N ALA A 77 -5.24 -0.86 3.50
CA ALA A 77 -5.24 -2.31 3.31
C ALA A 77 -6.63 -2.84 2.95
N GLY A 78 -7.66 -2.42 3.71
CA GLY A 78 -9.05 -2.83 3.48
C GLY A 78 -9.64 -2.39 2.13
N ARG A 79 -9.10 -1.30 1.54
CA ARG A 79 -9.60 -0.80 0.24
C ARG A 79 -8.89 -1.39 -0.97
N VAL A 80 -7.59 -1.70 -0.86
CA VAL A 80 -6.77 -2.01 -2.05
C VAL A 80 -6.33 -3.46 -2.16
N SER A 81 -6.46 -4.29 -1.12
CA SER A 81 -5.95 -5.65 -1.14
C SER A 81 -7.05 -6.71 -1.21
N ASP A 82 -6.79 -7.78 -1.93
CA ASP A 82 -7.63 -8.99 -1.98
C ASP A 82 -7.38 -9.87 -0.76
N TYR A 83 -6.12 -10.00 -0.35
CA TYR A 83 -5.66 -10.76 0.80
C TYR A 83 -4.85 -9.87 1.73
N THR A 84 -4.95 -10.10 3.04
CA THR A 84 -4.19 -9.38 4.06
C THR A 84 -3.47 -10.35 4.98
N ALA A 85 -2.20 -10.07 5.23
CA ALA A 85 -1.38 -10.75 6.23
C ALA A 85 -1.16 -9.82 7.40
N PHE A 86 -1.57 -10.22 8.61
CA PHE A 86 -1.33 -9.47 9.82
C PHE A 86 -0.08 -9.98 10.52
N PHE A 87 0.89 -9.10 10.69
CA PHE A 87 2.11 -9.36 11.46
C PHE A 87 2.07 -8.60 12.77
N TYR A 88 2.42 -9.27 13.83
CA TYR A 88 2.52 -8.72 15.17
C TYR A 88 3.95 -8.86 15.70
N THR A 89 4.41 -7.87 16.43
CA THR A 89 5.71 -7.88 17.08
C THR A 89 5.50 -7.94 18.57
N ASP A 90 6.01 -8.99 19.22
CA ASP A 90 5.98 -9.17 20.65
C ASP A 90 7.14 -8.43 21.36
N GLU A 91 7.29 -8.65 22.68
CA GLU A 91 8.35 -8.07 23.51
C GLU A 91 9.76 -8.45 23.01
N THR A 92 9.91 -9.54 22.26
CA THR A 92 11.18 -9.98 21.68
C THR A 92 11.57 -9.19 20.43
N ARG A 93 10.70 -8.31 19.94
CA ARG A 93 10.82 -7.54 18.69
C ARG A 93 10.95 -8.44 17.45
N THR A 94 10.45 -9.66 17.54
CA THR A 94 10.37 -10.57 16.40
C THR A 94 8.98 -10.48 15.77
N GLY A 95 8.92 -10.13 14.50
CA GLY A 95 7.66 -10.11 13.74
C GLY A 95 7.18 -11.54 13.48
N GLN A 96 5.93 -11.82 13.85
CA GLN A 96 5.29 -13.11 13.63
C GLN A 96 4.06 -12.91 12.75
N LEU A 97 3.88 -13.79 11.76
CA LEU A 97 2.63 -13.86 11.04
C LEU A 97 1.55 -14.42 11.98
N VAL A 98 0.55 -13.61 12.24
CA VAL A 98 -0.55 -13.98 13.15
C VAL A 98 -1.71 -14.56 12.36
N GLU A 99 -2.09 -13.88 11.27
CA GLU A 99 -3.24 -14.26 10.47
C GLU A 99 -3.02 -13.88 9.01
N PHE A 100 -3.54 -14.71 8.10
CA PHE A 100 -3.57 -14.45 6.67
C PHE A 100 -4.88 -14.96 6.09
N ASP A 101 -5.68 -14.06 5.50
CA ASP A 101 -6.97 -14.43 4.91
C ASP A 101 -7.38 -13.43 3.82
N GLU A 102 -8.50 -13.70 3.16
CA GLU A 102 -9.17 -12.68 2.34
C GLU A 102 -9.39 -11.42 3.18
N THR A 103 -9.08 -10.27 2.61
CA THR A 103 -9.13 -8.98 3.31
C THR A 103 -10.49 -8.74 3.97
N LYS A 104 -11.57 -9.03 3.26
CA LYS A 104 -12.91 -8.86 3.81
C LYS A 104 -13.13 -9.71 5.06
N THR A 105 -12.72 -10.98 5.04
CA THR A 105 -12.85 -11.90 6.17
C THR A 105 -12.02 -11.40 7.34
N LEU A 106 -10.74 -11.11 7.13
CA LEU A 106 -9.82 -10.66 8.16
C LEU A 106 -10.32 -9.38 8.86
N PHE A 107 -10.92 -8.44 8.12
CA PHE A 107 -11.43 -7.18 8.69
C PHE A 107 -12.81 -7.27 9.33
N THR A 108 -13.63 -8.28 9.01
CA THR A 108 -14.99 -8.41 9.53
C THR A 108 -15.19 -9.54 10.53
N ASN A 109 -14.37 -10.57 10.44
CA ASN A 109 -14.46 -11.77 11.30
C ASN A 109 -13.08 -12.41 11.47
N PRO A 110 -12.11 -11.70 12.08
CA PRO A 110 -10.77 -12.25 12.32
C PRO A 110 -10.84 -13.48 13.22
N SER A 111 -9.94 -14.42 13.02
CA SER A 111 -9.86 -15.66 13.77
C SER A 111 -8.96 -15.54 15.01
N ASP A 112 -8.07 -14.56 15.04
CA ASP A 112 -7.14 -14.30 16.16
C ASP A 112 -7.52 -13.00 16.91
N GLN A 113 -7.57 -13.07 18.23
CA GLN A 113 -7.93 -11.95 19.08
C GLN A 113 -6.98 -10.75 18.91
N ARG A 114 -5.70 -10.98 18.62
CA ARG A 114 -4.72 -9.90 18.38
C ARG A 114 -5.05 -9.12 17.12
N THR A 115 -5.54 -9.82 16.08
CA THR A 115 -6.03 -9.19 14.85
C THR A 115 -7.26 -8.33 15.13
N GLU A 116 -8.22 -8.85 15.91
CA GLU A 116 -9.42 -8.12 16.32
C GLU A 116 -9.08 -6.87 17.12
N ASP A 117 -8.19 -7.01 18.12
CA ASP A 117 -7.75 -5.90 18.96
C ASP A 117 -7.05 -4.82 18.13
N TYR A 118 -6.23 -5.22 17.16
CA TYR A 118 -5.55 -4.31 16.25
C TYR A 118 -6.55 -3.54 15.37
N ILE A 119 -7.48 -4.22 14.75
CA ILE A 119 -8.50 -3.63 13.87
C ILE A 119 -9.42 -2.69 14.64
N THR A 120 -9.79 -3.05 15.87
CA THR A 120 -10.71 -2.26 16.70
C THR A 120 -10.03 -1.15 17.50
N GLY A 121 -8.69 -1.05 17.43
CA GLY A 121 -7.91 -0.08 18.21
C GLY A 121 -7.87 -0.36 19.71
N ARG A 122 -8.15 -1.60 20.11
CA ARG A 122 -8.12 -2.06 21.51
C ARG A 122 -6.71 -2.57 21.88
N PHE A 123 -5.73 -1.71 21.80
CA PHE A 123 -4.41 -2.02 22.34
C PHE A 123 -4.46 -1.88 23.86
N GLY A 124 -4.38 -3.01 24.53
CA GLY A 124 -4.21 -3.09 25.97
C GLY A 124 -2.83 -2.69 26.43
#